data_b4002ef752d157b47f49a99f6fc19fec
#
_entry.id   b4002ef752d157b47f49a99f6fc19fec
#
_cell.length_a   1.000
_cell.length_b   1.000
_cell.length_c   1.000
_cell.angle_alpha   90.00
_cell.angle_beta   90.00
_cell.angle_gamma   90.00
#
_symmetry.space_group_name_H-M   'P 1'
#
loop_
_entity.id
_entity.type
_entity.pdbx_description
1 polymer ?
#
loop_
_entity_poly.entity_id
_entity_poly.type
_entity_poly.pdbx_seq_one_letter_code
_entity_poly.pdbx_strand_id
1 'polypeptide(L)' 'MSCYRVTHVDMQHRRRRVAVRNVANRLAAIAWVEQLYGLGWYVAAIRMGAR' A
#
# COMPACT_ATOMS: atom_id res chain seq x y z
N MET A 1 -2.09 -15.89 0.21
CA MET A 1 -2.37 -14.46 0.21
C MET A 1 -1.43 -13.75 1.17
N SER A 2 -1.06 -12.55 0.84
CA SER A 2 -0.06 -11.83 1.63
C SER A 2 -0.61 -10.52 2.14
N CYS A 3 0.01 -10.03 3.19
CA CYS A 3 -0.27 -8.70 3.72
C CYS A 3 0.90 -7.79 3.38
N TYR A 4 0.58 -6.57 3.00
CA TYR A 4 1.60 -5.58 2.72
C TYR A 4 1.31 -4.30 3.49
N ARG A 5 2.36 -3.66 3.94
CA ARG A 5 2.26 -2.31 4.48
C ARG A 5 2.73 -1.35 3.41
N VAL A 6 1.81 -0.53 2.95
CA VAL A 6 2.11 0.44 1.90
C VAL A 6 2.20 1.82 2.53
N THR A 7 3.31 2.48 2.32
CA THR A 7 3.47 3.87 2.74
C THR A 7 3.08 4.75 1.56
N HIS A 8 2.01 5.48 1.73
CA HIS A 8 1.41 6.30 0.69
C HIS A 8 1.58 7.77 1.02
N VAL A 9 2.04 8.54 0.05
CA VAL A 9 2.13 10.00 0.16
C VAL A 9 1.17 10.57 -0.87
N ASP A 10 0.17 11.29 -0.42
CA ASP A 10 -0.82 11.85 -1.33
C ASP A 10 -0.32 13.12 -1.99
N MET A 11 -1.18 13.72 -2.83
CA MET A 11 -0.81 14.91 -3.57
C MET A 11 -0.60 16.13 -2.70
N GLN A 12 -1.03 16.07 -1.46
CA GLN A 12 -0.86 17.14 -0.48
C GLN A 12 0.31 16.86 0.45
N HIS A 13 1.16 15.91 0.11
CA HIS A 13 2.33 15.53 0.88
C HIS A 13 2.02 14.94 2.25
N ARG A 14 0.85 14.39 2.40
CA ARG A 14 0.50 13.69 3.63
C ARG A 14 0.87 12.24 3.51
N ARG A 15 1.67 11.78 4.46
CA ARG A 15 2.11 10.40 4.48
C ARG A 15 1.23 9.58 5.41
N ARG A 16 0.84 8.40 4.94
CA ARG A 16 0.08 7.46 5.73
C ARG A 16 0.55 6.05 5.45
N ARG A 17 0.37 5.19 6.41
CA ARG A 17 0.67 3.78 6.26
C ARG A 17 -0.64 3.00 6.21
N VAL A 18 -0.75 2.16 5.23
CA VAL A 18 -1.95 1.37 5.01
C VAL A 18 -1.58 -0.10 4.99
N ALA A 19 -2.26 -0.89 5.79
CA ALA A 19 -2.08 -2.34 5.78
C ALA A 19 -3.09 -2.94 4.82
N VAL A 20 -2.60 -3.61 3.80
CA VAL A 20 -3.43 -4.26 2.79
C VAL A 20 -3.32 -5.76 2.96
N ARG A 21 -4.46 -6.42 3.10
CA ARG A 21 -4.52 -7.85 3.34
C ARG A 21 -5.11 -8.59 2.15
N ASN A 22 -4.77 -9.87 2.07
CA ASN A 22 -5.32 -10.77 1.06
C ASN A 22 -5.05 -10.30 -0.36
N VAL A 23 -3.83 -9.89 -0.61
CA VAL A 23 -3.42 -9.50 -1.95
C VAL A 23 -2.39 -10.47 -2.47
N ALA A 24 -2.37 -10.63 -3.78
CA ALA A 24 -1.49 -11.59 -4.42
C ALA A 24 -0.03 -11.15 -4.40
N ASN A 25 0.20 -9.86 -4.57
CA ASN A 25 1.56 -9.35 -4.65
C ASN A 25 1.59 -7.87 -4.32
N ARG A 26 2.79 -7.30 -4.40
CA ARG A 26 3.03 -5.91 -4.08
C ARG A 26 2.25 -4.95 -4.98
N LEU A 27 2.18 -5.25 -6.27
CA LEU A 27 1.46 -4.39 -7.20
C LEU A 27 -0.03 -4.33 -6.89
N ALA A 28 -0.59 -5.47 -6.49
CA ALA A 28 -1.99 -5.51 -6.08
C ALA A 28 -2.24 -4.66 -4.83
N ALA A 29 -1.30 -4.68 -3.89
CA ALA A 29 -1.41 -3.87 -2.68
C ALA A 29 -1.39 -2.39 -3.02
N ILE A 30 -0.50 -1.98 -3.90
CA ILE A 30 -0.40 -0.59 -4.32
C ILE A 30 -1.68 -0.15 -5.04
N ALA A 31 -2.21 -1.02 -5.90
CA ALA A 31 -3.45 -0.73 -6.60
C ALA A 31 -4.62 -0.52 -5.63
N TRP A 32 -4.67 -1.30 -4.57
CA TRP A 32 -5.68 -1.16 -3.53
C TRP A 32 -5.63 0.20 -2.86
N VAL A 33 -4.43 0.62 -2.48
CA VAL A 33 -4.22 1.91 -1.83
C VAL A 33 -4.62 3.04 -2.77
N GLU A 34 -4.27 2.90 -4.04
CA GLU A 34 -4.62 3.87 -5.05
C GLU A 34 -6.13 4.04 -5.19
N GLN A 35 -6.87 2.95 -5.13
CA GLN A 35 -8.32 3.01 -5.20
C GLN A 35 -8.93 3.67 -3.97
N LEU A 36 -8.33 3.45 -2.82
CA LEU A 36 -8.87 4.00 -1.57
C LEU A 36 -8.56 5.47 -1.38
N TYR A 37 -7.37 5.89 -1.76
CA TYR A 37 -6.87 7.22 -1.44
C TYR A 37 -6.53 8.06 -2.66
N GLY A 38 -6.60 7.46 -3.83
CA GLY A 38 -6.26 8.17 -5.06
C GLY A 38 -4.78 8.09 -5.39
N LEU A 39 -4.41 8.80 -6.43
CA LEU A 39 -3.04 8.82 -6.89
C LEU A 39 -2.13 9.54 -5.92
N GLY A 40 -0.88 9.10 -5.88
CA GLY A 40 0.12 9.71 -5.03
C GLY A 40 1.45 9.02 -5.24
N TRP A 41 2.38 9.30 -4.35
CA TRP A 41 3.69 8.66 -4.39
C TRP A 41 3.73 7.54 -3.38
N TYR A 42 4.27 6.40 -3.80
CA TYR A 42 4.39 5.23 -2.94
C TYR A 42 5.83 5.11 -2.49
N VAL A 43 6.06 5.40 -1.22
CA VAL A 43 7.40 5.40 -0.66
C VAL A 43 7.90 3.98 -0.47
N ALA A 44 7.04 3.11 -0.01
CA ALA A 44 7.43 1.72 0.26
C ALA A 44 6.21 0.82 0.26
N ALA A 45 6.43 -0.43 -0.12
CA ALA A 45 5.45 -1.47 0.01
C ALA A 45 6.17 -2.69 0.56
N ILE A 46 5.99 -2.97 1.83
CA ILE A 46 6.74 -3.99 2.54
C ILE A 46 5.82 -5.15 2.86
N ARG A 47 6.26 -6.35 2.49
CA ARG A 47 5.54 -7.57 2.82
C ARG A 47 5.63 -7.81 4.31
N MET A 48 4.48 -7.98 4.93
CA MET A 48 4.39 -8.20 6.37
C MET A 48 4.08 -9.64 6.68
N GLY A 49 4.73 -10.13 7.71
CA GLY A 49 4.33 -11.37 8.31
C GLY A 49 4.18 -12.53 7.36
N ALA A 50 5.27 -13.03 6.91
CA ALA A 50 5.25 -14.20 6.05
C ALA A 50 4.81 -15.41 6.85
N ARG A 51 3.61 -15.80 6.69
CA ARG A 51 3.12 -16.96 7.40
C ARG A 51 1.99 -17.56 6.71
#